data_c09ae768ca89f7a3058746e6b24c3d67
#
_entry.id   c09ae768ca89f7a3058746e6b24c3d67
#
_cell.length_a   1.000
_cell.length_b   1.000
_cell.length_c   1.000
_cell.angle_alpha   90.00
_cell.angle_beta   90.00
_cell.angle_gamma   90.00
#
_symmetry.space_group_name_H-M   'P 1'
#
loop_
_entity.id
_entity.type
_entity.pdbx_description
1 polymer ?
#
loop_
_entity_poly.entity_id
_entity_poly.type
_entity_poly.pdbx_seq_one_letter_code
_entity_poly.pdbx_strand_id
1 'polypeptide(L)'
;MKKTIMLVCAAGMSTSLMVTKMQKAAEAKGIEADIFAVSASEADSYLNEKKVDVLLLGPQVRFMKKQFEEKVAPLGIGLDVIQMTDYGMMNGEKVLDQAIRLIKN
;
A
#
# COMPACT_ATOMS: atom_id res chain seq x y z
N MET A 1 15.78 3.69 -8.00
CA MET A 1 15.71 2.61 -7.00
C MET A 1 14.29 2.10 -6.88
N LYS A 2 14.17 0.81 -6.71
CA LYS A 2 12.86 0.18 -6.62
C LYS A 2 12.21 0.46 -5.26
N LYS A 3 10.98 0.94 -5.27
CA LYS A 3 10.23 1.21 -4.04
C LYS A 3 9.28 0.05 -3.77
N THR A 4 9.05 -0.25 -2.51
CA THR A 4 8.18 -1.34 -2.10
C THR A 4 6.92 -0.77 -1.47
N ILE A 5 5.78 -1.08 -2.06
CA ILE A 5 4.47 -0.60 -1.62
C ILE A 5 3.62 -1.80 -1.22
N MET A 6 3.23 -1.85 0.05
CA MET A 6 2.41 -2.94 0.56
C MET A 6 0.99 -2.46 0.82
N LEU A 7 0.01 -3.16 0.27
CA LEU A 7 -1.39 -2.89 0.53
C LEU A 7 -1.90 -3.92 1.53
N VAL A 8 -2.65 -3.46 2.51
CA VAL A 8 -3.23 -4.33 3.54
C VAL A 8 -4.74 -4.28 3.44
N CYS A 9 -5.38 -5.44 3.46
CA CYS A 9 -6.83 -5.55 3.36
C CYS A 9 -7.36 -6.69 4.23
N ALA A 10 -8.68 -6.74 4.40
CA ALA A 10 -9.31 -7.82 5.18
C ALA A 10 -9.35 -9.12 4.38
N ALA A 11 -9.66 -9.02 3.08
CA ALA A 11 -9.69 -10.17 2.17
C ALA A 11 -9.11 -9.72 0.85
N GLY A 12 -8.16 -10.45 0.31
CA GLY A 12 -7.25 -9.97 -0.72
C GLY A 12 -7.77 -9.75 -2.13
N MET A 13 -8.99 -10.13 -2.45
CA MET A 13 -9.36 -10.23 -3.87
C MET A 13 -9.46 -8.90 -4.61
N SER A 14 -10.22 -7.94 -4.10
CA SER A 14 -10.34 -6.65 -4.79
C SER A 14 -9.03 -5.86 -4.71
N THR A 15 -8.25 -6.07 -3.66
CA THR A 15 -6.95 -5.44 -3.52
C THR A 15 -5.96 -5.99 -4.54
N SER A 16 -6.09 -7.25 -4.93
CA SER A 16 -5.23 -7.81 -5.98
C SER A 16 -5.45 -7.11 -7.32
N LEU A 17 -6.69 -6.79 -7.66
CA LEU A 17 -6.96 -6.02 -8.86
C LEU A 17 -6.36 -4.62 -8.78
N MET A 18 -6.46 -3.98 -7.61
CA MET A 18 -5.85 -2.68 -7.39
C MET A 18 -4.34 -2.74 -7.61
N VAL A 19 -3.68 -3.79 -7.10
CA VAL A 19 -2.24 -3.97 -7.30
C VAL A 19 -1.90 -4.03 -8.79
N THR A 20 -2.67 -4.79 -9.56
CA THR A 20 -2.44 -4.88 -11.01
C THR A 20 -2.56 -3.51 -11.68
N LYS A 21 -3.56 -2.74 -11.29
CA LYS A 21 -3.76 -1.40 -11.86
C LYS A 21 -2.64 -0.44 -11.46
N MET A 22 -2.16 -0.54 -10.23
CA MET A 22 -1.05 0.28 -9.77
C MET A 22 0.24 -0.08 -10.49
N GLN A 23 0.48 -1.37 -10.73
CA GLN A 23 1.66 -1.81 -11.46
C GLN A 23 1.67 -1.27 -12.88
N LYS A 24 0.52 -1.30 -13.55
CA LYS A 24 0.40 -0.73 -14.89
C LYS A 24 0.64 0.77 -14.89
N ALA A 25 0.11 1.47 -13.90
CA ALA A 25 0.34 2.91 -13.78
C ALA A 25 1.83 3.21 -13.55
N ALA A 26 2.50 2.41 -12.73
CA ALA A 26 3.92 2.60 -12.46
C ALA A 26 4.74 2.41 -13.74
N GLU A 27 4.43 1.38 -14.52
CA GLU A 27 5.11 1.15 -15.79
C GLU A 27 4.93 2.32 -16.75
N ALA A 28 3.70 2.84 -16.83
CA ALA A 28 3.41 3.96 -17.73
C ALA A 28 4.16 5.23 -17.33
N LYS A 29 4.44 5.39 -16.04
CA LYS A 29 5.16 6.56 -15.53
C LYS A 29 6.67 6.35 -15.43
N GLY A 30 7.16 5.17 -15.77
CA GLY A 30 8.58 4.86 -15.66
C GLY A 30 9.05 4.73 -14.21
N ILE A 31 8.16 4.36 -13.31
CA ILE A 31 8.47 4.19 -11.89
C ILE A 31 8.73 2.71 -11.59
N GLU A 32 9.85 2.42 -10.98
CA GLU A 32 10.12 1.06 -10.52
C GLU A 32 9.51 0.86 -9.15
N ALA A 33 8.54 -0.03 -9.04
CA ALA A 33 7.86 -0.30 -7.79
C ALA A 33 7.51 -1.77 -7.67
N ASP A 34 7.74 -2.30 -6.48
CA ASP A 34 7.30 -3.64 -6.10
C ASP A 34 6.02 -3.45 -5.30
N ILE A 35 4.89 -3.80 -5.89
CA ILE A 35 3.58 -3.56 -5.31
C ILE A 35 2.91 -4.90 -5.04
N PHE A 36 2.49 -5.11 -3.82
CA PHE A 36 1.82 -6.36 -3.46
C PHE A 36 0.79 -6.12 -2.36
N ALA A 37 -0.11 -7.09 -2.18
CA ALA A 37 -1.17 -7.00 -1.20
C ALA A 37 -1.09 -8.17 -0.23
N VAL A 38 -1.39 -7.92 1.03
CA VAL A 38 -1.43 -8.95 2.07
C VAL A 38 -2.67 -8.73 2.93
N SER A 39 -3.09 -9.77 3.63
CA SER A 39 -4.15 -9.62 4.63
C SER A 39 -3.58 -8.95 5.88
N ALA A 40 -4.48 -8.36 6.69
CA ALA A 40 -4.04 -7.70 7.92
C ALA A 40 -3.33 -8.68 8.86
N SER A 41 -3.74 -9.95 8.86
CA SER A 41 -3.11 -10.94 9.72
C SER A 41 -1.69 -11.31 9.28
N GLU A 42 -1.35 -11.11 8.02
CA GLU A 42 -0.02 -11.43 7.49
C GLU A 42 0.93 -10.23 7.48
N ALA A 43 0.39 -9.03 7.68
CA ALA A 43 1.17 -7.81 7.51
C ALA A 43 2.40 -7.76 8.43
N ASP A 44 2.25 -8.21 9.67
CA ASP A 44 3.37 -8.20 10.63
C ASP A 44 4.56 -9.01 10.13
N SER A 45 4.30 -10.20 9.58
CA SER A 45 5.38 -11.04 9.07
C SER A 45 6.11 -10.34 7.93
N TYR A 46 5.38 -9.71 7.03
CA TYR A 46 6.00 -8.99 5.92
C TYR A 46 6.80 -7.80 6.38
N LEU A 47 6.31 -7.06 7.38
CA LEU A 47 7.05 -5.91 7.90
C LEU A 47 8.35 -6.33 8.56
N ASN A 48 8.39 -7.53 9.15
CA ASN A 48 9.60 -8.04 9.77
C ASN A 48 10.61 -8.61 8.77
N GLU A 49 10.11 -9.15 7.66
CA GLU A 49 10.96 -9.84 6.69
C GLU A 49 11.39 -9.00 5.51
N LYS A 50 10.55 -8.04 5.09
CA LYS A 50 10.83 -7.23 3.92
C LYS A 50 10.95 -5.77 4.26
N LYS A 51 11.82 -5.07 3.55
CA LYS A 51 11.87 -3.63 3.65
C LYS A 51 10.71 -3.05 2.85
N VAL A 52 9.79 -2.38 3.52
CA VAL A 52 8.64 -1.74 2.91
C VAL A 52 8.82 -0.24 3.01
N ASP A 53 8.54 0.47 1.93
CA ASP A 53 8.66 1.94 1.92
C ASP A 53 7.34 2.63 2.26
N VAL A 54 6.23 2.04 1.83
CA VAL A 54 4.89 2.60 2.07
C VAL A 54 3.92 1.48 2.37
N LEU A 55 3.05 1.72 3.34
CA LEU A 55 1.96 0.81 3.67
C LEU A 55 0.63 1.53 3.45
N LEU A 56 -0.22 0.97 2.61
CA LEU A 56 -1.54 1.52 2.36
C LEU A 56 -2.60 0.57 2.88
N LEU A 57 -3.54 1.09 3.66
CA LEU A 57 -4.66 0.31 4.19
C LEU A 57 -5.86 0.44 3.27
N GLY A 58 -6.47 -0.68 2.90
CA GLY A 58 -7.74 -0.65 2.20
C GLY A 58 -8.81 -0.01 3.07
N PRO A 59 -9.85 0.60 2.47
CA PRO A 59 -10.89 1.26 3.26
C PRO A 59 -11.58 0.33 4.24
N GLN A 60 -11.62 -0.97 3.94
CA GLN A 60 -12.27 -1.96 4.81
C GLN A 60 -11.56 -2.15 6.14
N VAL A 61 -10.27 -1.81 6.20
CA VAL A 61 -9.47 -1.94 7.42
C VAL A 61 -8.96 -0.61 7.95
N ARG A 62 -9.64 0.48 7.57
CA ARG A 62 -9.25 1.82 8.02
C ARG A 62 -9.23 1.96 9.55
N PHE A 63 -10.04 1.17 10.23
CA PHE A 63 -10.08 1.18 11.71
C PHE A 63 -8.77 0.69 12.32
N MET A 64 -7.91 0.05 11.55
CA MET A 64 -6.61 -0.43 12.02
C MET A 64 -5.49 0.58 11.81
N LYS A 65 -5.81 1.79 11.33
CA LYS A 65 -4.79 2.78 11.02
C LYS A 65 -3.87 3.07 12.20
N LYS A 66 -4.45 3.34 13.37
CA LYS A 66 -3.65 3.66 14.55
C LYS A 66 -2.74 2.50 14.93
N GLN A 67 -3.26 1.29 14.88
CA GLN A 67 -2.49 0.10 15.21
C GLN A 67 -1.27 -0.05 14.30
N PHE A 68 -1.46 0.14 13.00
CA PHE A 68 -0.35 0.05 12.06
C PHE A 68 0.58 1.25 12.15
N GLU A 69 0.07 2.43 12.45
CA GLU A 69 0.92 3.60 12.64
C GLU A 69 1.96 3.36 13.74
N GLU A 70 1.54 2.75 14.83
CA GLU A 70 2.45 2.43 15.93
C GLU A 70 3.54 1.45 15.49
N LYS A 71 3.19 0.52 14.62
CA LYS A 71 4.14 -0.47 14.13
C LYS A 71 5.14 0.09 13.13
N VAL A 72 4.69 0.97 12.25
CA VAL A 72 5.53 1.45 11.15
C VAL A 72 6.29 2.72 11.49
N ALA A 73 5.85 3.50 12.46
CA ALA A 73 6.52 4.74 12.81
C ALA A 73 8.01 4.55 13.13
N PRO A 74 8.40 3.56 13.97
CA PRO A 74 9.81 3.35 14.24
C PRO A 74 10.62 2.88 13.03
N LEU A 75 9.94 2.36 12.01
CA LEU A 75 10.59 1.84 10.80
C LEU A 75 10.72 2.90 9.70
N GLY A 76 10.16 4.08 9.92
CA GLY A 76 10.21 5.13 8.92
C GLY A 76 9.36 4.88 7.70
N ILE A 77 8.34 4.02 7.81
CA ILE A 77 7.46 3.68 6.71
C ILE A 77 6.29 4.64 6.65
N GLY A 78 5.99 5.18 5.46
CA GLY A 78 4.82 6.02 5.26
C GLY A 78 3.55 5.19 5.32
N LEU A 79 2.52 5.71 5.96
CA LEU A 79 1.25 5.00 6.14
C LEU A 79 0.07 5.91 5.82
N ASP A 80 -0.90 5.39 5.10
CA ASP A 80 -2.18 6.08 4.91
C ASP A 80 -3.26 5.07 4.56
N VAL A 81 -4.50 5.54 4.57
CA VAL A 81 -5.65 4.75 4.12
C VAL A 81 -5.96 5.16 2.68
N ILE A 82 -6.18 4.17 1.81
CA ILE A 82 -6.58 4.44 0.43
C ILE A 82 -7.92 5.16 0.45
N GLN A 83 -8.02 6.25 -0.32
CA GLN A 83 -9.27 6.98 -0.38
C GLN A 83 -10.38 6.10 -0.95
N MET A 84 -11.53 6.12 -0.30
CA MET A 84 -12.64 5.24 -0.66
C MET A 84 -13.07 5.44 -2.11
N THR A 85 -13.09 6.68 -2.58
CA THR A 85 -13.46 6.98 -3.96
C THR A 85 -12.50 6.33 -4.96
N ASP A 86 -11.20 6.48 -4.71
CA ASP A 86 -10.18 5.91 -5.60
C ASP A 86 -10.21 4.40 -5.57
N TYR A 87 -10.46 3.83 -4.40
CA TYR A 87 -10.56 2.37 -4.27
C TYR A 87 -11.81 1.84 -4.99
N GLY A 88 -12.94 2.50 -4.80
CA GLY A 88 -14.19 2.08 -5.40
C GLY A 88 -14.16 2.14 -6.92
N MET A 89 -13.43 3.09 -7.48
CA MET A 89 -13.28 3.23 -8.93
C MET A 89 -12.09 2.44 -9.47
N MET A 90 -11.38 1.73 -8.63
CA MET A 90 -10.16 1.00 -8.99
C MET A 90 -9.16 1.90 -9.72
N ASN A 91 -8.98 3.11 -9.22
CA ASN A 91 -8.09 4.08 -9.84
C ASN A 91 -6.66 3.86 -9.36
N GLY A 92 -5.98 2.92 -10.00
CA GLY A 92 -4.61 2.55 -9.62
C GLY A 92 -3.63 3.71 -9.73
N GLU A 93 -3.82 4.60 -10.69
CA GLU A 93 -2.93 5.75 -10.84
C GLU A 93 -2.99 6.68 -9.64
N LYS A 94 -4.19 7.01 -9.16
CA LYS A 94 -4.32 7.90 -8.00
C LYS A 94 -3.83 7.24 -6.73
N VAL A 95 -4.08 5.94 -6.57
CA VAL A 95 -3.58 5.21 -5.41
C VAL A 95 -2.06 5.14 -5.43
N LEU A 96 -1.48 4.94 -6.60
CA LEU A 96 -0.03 4.96 -6.75
C LEU A 96 0.54 6.34 -6.39
N ASP A 97 -0.09 7.41 -6.87
CA ASP A 97 0.34 8.77 -6.54
C ASP A 97 0.29 9.02 -5.03
N GLN A 98 -0.75 8.53 -4.38
CA GLN A 98 -0.87 8.63 -2.92
C GLN A 98 0.31 7.93 -2.23
N ALA A 99 0.65 6.74 -2.70
CA ALA A 99 1.77 5.98 -2.14
C ALA A 99 3.09 6.73 -2.32
N ILE A 100 3.32 7.25 -3.52
CA ILE A 100 4.58 7.94 -3.83
C ILE A 100 4.77 9.17 -2.96
N ARG A 101 3.70 9.91 -2.69
CA ARG A 101 3.78 11.08 -1.81
C ARG A 101 4.16 10.74 -0.39
N LEU A 102 3.95 9.49 0.02
CA LEU A 102 4.26 9.04 1.37
C LEU A 102 5.69 8.51 1.51
N ILE A 103 6.39 8.32 0.41
CA ILE A 103 7.75 7.80 0.46
C ILE A 103 8.67 8.82 1.09
N LYS A 104 9.36 8.40 2.12
CA LYS A 104 10.31 9.24 2.84
C LYS A 104 11.72 8.94 2.37
N ASN A 105 12.37 9.93 1.84
CA ASN A 105 13.75 9.80 1.38
C ASN A 105 14.65 10.74 2.15
#